data_2234f02d73794a167935d3e2f443b2b5
#
_entry.id   2234f02d73794a167935d3e2f443b2b5
#
_cell.length_a   1.000
_cell.length_b   1.000
_cell.length_c   1.000
_cell.angle_alpha   90.00
_cell.angle_beta   90.00
_cell.angle_gamma   90.00
#
_symmetry.space_group_name_H-M   'P 1'
#
loop_
_entity.id
_entity.type
_entity.pdbx_description
1 polymer ?
#
loop_
_entity_poly.entity_id
_entity_poly.type
_entity_poly.pdbx_seq_one_letter_code
_entity_poly.pdbx_strand_id
1 'polypeptide(L)'
;MNRTAIRLIAVLLSIVFTGIALTASAQAPAVKEIQRVRRVPAFSYDKTALPAAKPWTAKRFKNSPRNFQFVIIGDRTGGANVEETFKLAMGQINLLQPEFVINVGDIIEGYSDQKAELHAEWDGIDKLLNTLEMPFFRTPGNHDIANKTAQEVWRERFGATYYSFVYKDVLFMVLDSEDGSRPEPPPEMKDKIAEYNRLQTEDPEKAKSMLAGFMSDEAVIAGLSKPVEFPEKQMTWIKKTLADHADVRWTFLFLHEPAWENPSESFKAIQGLLKDRDHTFVAGHLHYYDYDNIDGHEHITMGPAGASFHQEGPGNVDHIMWVTMTDDGPQMGNIALKGLFDRKGLDPELFGAYDRKGAEPAEEAEDK
;
A
#
# COMPACT_ATOMS: atom_id res chain seq x y z
N MET A 1 -64.31 24.76 17.00
CA MET A 1 -65.49 25.04 16.12
C MET A 1 -65.03 24.83 14.72
N ASN A 2 -65.58 23.85 14.17
CA ASN A 2 -66.18 23.56 12.84
C ASN A 2 -65.21 23.48 11.65
N ARG A 3 -64.96 22.26 11.12
CA ARG A 3 -65.84 21.45 10.23
C ARG A 3 -66.22 22.21 8.94
N THR A 4 -65.79 21.78 7.75
CA THR A 4 -66.55 21.03 6.76
C THR A 4 -65.86 21.22 5.40
N ALA A 5 -65.32 20.21 4.74
CA ALA A 5 -65.87 19.35 3.70
C ALA A 5 -66.51 20.12 2.47
N ILE A 6 -66.21 19.67 1.26
CA ILE A 6 -67.08 19.45 0.08
C ILE A 6 -66.18 19.26 -1.17
N ARG A 7 -66.08 18.07 -1.74
CA ARG A 7 -66.81 17.46 -2.90
C ARG A 7 -66.35 17.91 -4.31
N LEU A 8 -65.79 16.92 -4.98
CA LEU A 8 -66.14 16.38 -6.33
C LEU A 8 -66.72 17.31 -7.37
N ILE A 9 -66.06 17.36 -8.56
CA ILE A 9 -66.75 17.37 -9.85
C ILE A 9 -65.96 16.47 -10.82
N ALA A 10 -66.64 15.41 -11.27
CA ALA A 10 -66.24 14.57 -12.38
C ALA A 10 -66.86 15.22 -13.68
N VAL A 11 -66.05 15.33 -14.71
CA VAL A 11 -66.53 15.59 -16.07
C VAL A 11 -66.10 14.45 -16.96
N LEU A 12 -67.10 13.65 -17.35
CA LEU A 12 -67.05 12.67 -18.43
C LEU A 12 -66.94 13.44 -19.78
N LEU A 13 -65.91 13.06 -20.56
CA LEU A 13 -65.95 13.22 -22.02
C LEU A 13 -65.76 11.86 -22.66
N SER A 14 -66.89 11.37 -23.20
CA SER A 14 -66.90 10.17 -24.05
C SER A 14 -66.46 10.60 -25.46
N ILE A 15 -65.34 9.96 -25.92
CA ILE A 15 -65.03 9.96 -27.35
C ILE A 15 -64.98 8.48 -27.79
N VAL A 16 -65.95 8.19 -28.65
CA VAL A 16 -66.08 6.97 -29.41
C VAL A 16 -64.94 6.90 -30.41
N PHE A 17 -64.05 5.90 -30.30
CA PHE A 17 -63.18 5.51 -31.40
C PHE A 17 -63.45 4.02 -31.74
N THR A 18 -63.89 3.84 -32.95
CA THR A 18 -64.13 2.58 -33.65
C THR A 18 -62.87 1.75 -33.73
N GLY A 19 -63.06 0.48 -33.47
CA GLY A 19 -61.98 -0.52 -33.38
C GLY A 19 -61.25 -0.78 -34.70
N ILE A 20 -59.97 -0.97 -34.54
CA ILE A 20 -59.15 -1.81 -35.38
C ILE A 20 -58.36 -2.73 -34.41
N ALA A 21 -58.77 -3.97 -34.32
CA ALA A 21 -58.04 -5.01 -33.57
C ALA A 21 -56.77 -5.36 -34.34
N LEU A 22 -55.64 -4.77 -33.99
CA LEU A 22 -54.33 -5.33 -34.33
C LEU A 22 -53.97 -6.32 -33.22
N THR A 23 -54.10 -7.59 -33.52
CA THR A 23 -53.54 -8.67 -32.74
C THR A 23 -52.00 -8.65 -32.88
N ALA A 24 -51.32 -7.82 -32.08
CA ALA A 24 -49.88 -7.99 -31.87
C ALA A 24 -49.67 -9.15 -30.95
N SER A 25 -49.34 -10.30 -31.53
CA SER A 25 -48.76 -11.43 -30.79
C SER A 25 -47.42 -10.95 -30.19
N ALA A 26 -47.44 -10.57 -28.93
CA ALA A 26 -46.23 -10.35 -28.19
C ALA A 26 -45.57 -11.73 -27.95
N GLN A 27 -44.64 -12.11 -28.83
CA GLN A 27 -43.71 -13.18 -28.56
C GLN A 27 -42.90 -12.77 -27.33
N ALA A 28 -43.07 -13.49 -26.22
CA ALA A 28 -42.22 -13.39 -25.06
C ALA A 28 -40.74 -13.54 -25.52
N PRO A 29 -39.85 -12.68 -25.03
CA PRO A 29 -38.45 -12.81 -25.40
C PRO A 29 -37.96 -14.19 -25.03
N ALA A 30 -37.45 -14.93 -26.03
CA ALA A 30 -36.86 -16.26 -25.83
C ALA A 30 -35.86 -16.17 -24.68
N VAL A 31 -36.13 -16.90 -23.60
CA VAL A 31 -35.18 -17.08 -22.50
C VAL A 31 -33.92 -17.65 -23.15
N LYS A 32 -32.87 -16.83 -23.27
CA LYS A 32 -31.57 -17.29 -23.70
C LYS A 32 -31.19 -18.42 -22.77
N GLU A 33 -31.15 -19.63 -23.31
CA GLU A 33 -30.68 -20.82 -22.63
C GLU A 33 -29.30 -20.48 -22.04
N ILE A 34 -29.23 -20.36 -20.71
CA ILE A 34 -27.97 -20.16 -20.03
C ILE A 34 -27.17 -21.41 -20.32
N GLN A 35 -26.27 -21.33 -21.31
CA GLN A 35 -25.30 -22.38 -21.55
C GLN A 35 -24.62 -22.68 -20.24
N ARG A 36 -24.87 -23.81 -19.65
CA ARG A 36 -24.16 -24.32 -18.48
C ARG A 36 -22.70 -24.33 -18.84
N VAL A 37 -21.95 -23.31 -18.37
CA VAL A 37 -20.50 -23.26 -18.50
C VAL A 37 -19.98 -24.57 -17.94
N ARG A 38 -19.50 -25.42 -18.84
CA ARG A 38 -18.94 -26.74 -18.48
C ARG A 38 -17.77 -26.39 -17.55
N ARG A 39 -17.91 -26.70 -16.24
CA ARG A 39 -16.81 -26.51 -15.29
C ARG A 39 -15.66 -27.41 -15.73
N VAL A 40 -14.72 -26.87 -16.42
CA VAL A 40 -13.46 -27.54 -16.72
C VAL A 40 -12.77 -27.76 -15.36
N PRO A 41 -12.33 -29.00 -15.03
CA PRO A 41 -11.57 -29.23 -13.81
C PRO A 41 -10.33 -28.31 -13.77
N ALA A 42 -10.04 -27.73 -12.61
CA ALA A 42 -8.85 -26.90 -12.43
C ALA A 42 -7.54 -27.67 -12.74
N PHE A 43 -7.59 -28.98 -12.60
CA PHE A 43 -6.50 -29.90 -12.96
C PHE A 43 -7.05 -31.17 -13.56
N SER A 44 -6.52 -31.58 -14.68
CA SER A 44 -6.82 -32.86 -15.34
C SER A 44 -5.59 -33.41 -16.04
N TYR A 45 -5.53 -34.69 -16.22
CA TYR A 45 -4.43 -35.36 -16.94
C TYR A 45 -4.95 -36.58 -17.67
N ASP A 46 -4.19 -37.05 -18.64
CA ASP A 46 -4.50 -38.28 -19.37
C ASP A 46 -4.24 -39.52 -18.48
N LYS A 47 -5.30 -40.13 -17.99
CA LYS A 47 -5.23 -41.31 -17.14
C LYS A 47 -4.77 -42.57 -17.89
N THR A 48 -4.87 -42.59 -19.21
CA THR A 48 -4.40 -43.71 -20.03
C THR A 48 -2.88 -43.68 -20.18
N ALA A 49 -2.30 -42.49 -20.32
CA ALA A 49 -0.85 -42.29 -20.38
C ALA A 49 -0.18 -42.47 -19.02
N LEU A 50 -0.88 -42.14 -17.91
CA LEU A 50 -0.35 -42.20 -16.54
C LEU A 50 -1.28 -43.04 -15.63
N PRO A 51 -1.39 -44.36 -15.83
CA PRO A 51 -2.34 -45.18 -15.09
C PRO A 51 -1.98 -45.38 -13.62
N ALA A 52 -0.74 -45.42 -13.25
CA ALA A 52 -0.26 -45.71 -11.89
C ALA A 52 0.60 -44.59 -11.32
N ALA A 53 1.92 -44.63 -11.55
CA ALA A 53 2.86 -43.65 -11.05
C ALA A 53 2.62 -42.24 -11.68
N LYS A 54 2.80 -41.20 -10.89
CA LYS A 54 2.61 -39.80 -11.32
C LYS A 54 3.94 -39.03 -11.10
N PRO A 55 4.40 -38.25 -12.09
CA PRO A 55 5.63 -37.46 -11.96
C PRO A 55 5.41 -36.17 -11.16
N TRP A 56 4.47 -36.13 -10.26
CA TRP A 56 4.22 -35.01 -9.34
C TRP A 56 3.86 -35.48 -7.94
N THR A 57 3.99 -34.60 -6.97
CA THR A 57 3.65 -34.87 -5.57
C THR A 57 2.15 -34.90 -5.34
N ALA A 58 1.68 -35.73 -4.41
CA ALA A 58 0.25 -35.85 -4.07
C ALA A 58 -0.30 -34.71 -3.18
N LYS A 59 0.29 -33.51 -3.25
CA LYS A 59 -0.17 -32.36 -2.48
C LYS A 59 -1.37 -31.69 -3.16
N ARG A 60 -2.22 -31.05 -2.36
CA ARG A 60 -3.36 -30.28 -2.87
C ARG A 60 -2.89 -28.98 -3.48
N PHE A 61 -3.60 -28.50 -4.52
CA PHE A 61 -3.40 -27.16 -5.05
C PHE A 61 -3.87 -26.11 -4.05
N LYS A 62 -3.09 -25.05 -3.86
CA LYS A 62 -3.45 -23.88 -3.05
C LYS A 62 -4.25 -22.88 -3.90
N ASN A 63 -5.50 -23.19 -4.21
CA ASN A 63 -6.36 -22.42 -5.10
C ASN A 63 -7.68 -21.99 -4.44
N SER A 64 -7.66 -21.74 -3.12
CA SER A 64 -8.82 -21.17 -2.42
C SER A 64 -9.22 -19.84 -3.05
N PRO A 65 -10.49 -19.59 -3.35
CA PRO A 65 -10.98 -18.32 -3.88
C PRO A 65 -10.84 -17.15 -2.88
N ARG A 66 -10.60 -17.47 -1.61
CA ARG A 66 -10.34 -16.50 -0.55
C ARG A 66 -8.87 -16.04 -0.52
N ASN A 67 -7.98 -16.80 -1.18
CA ASN A 67 -6.58 -16.39 -1.29
C ASN A 67 -6.47 -15.17 -2.21
N PHE A 68 -5.54 -14.29 -1.88
CA PHE A 68 -5.19 -13.13 -2.69
C PHE A 68 -3.76 -12.67 -2.39
N GLN A 69 -3.23 -11.84 -3.27
CA GLN A 69 -1.89 -11.29 -3.13
C GLN A 69 -1.95 -9.77 -3.14
N PHE A 70 -1.13 -9.16 -2.31
CA PHE A 70 -0.89 -7.72 -2.33
C PHE A 70 0.58 -7.42 -2.03
N VAL A 71 0.99 -6.21 -2.34
CA VAL A 71 2.35 -5.74 -2.10
C VAL A 71 2.34 -4.63 -1.06
N ILE A 72 3.30 -4.68 -0.15
CA ILE A 72 3.63 -3.57 0.73
C ILE A 72 4.93 -2.95 0.23
N ILE A 73 4.97 -1.62 0.16
CA ILE A 73 6.14 -0.86 -0.27
C ILE A 73 6.53 0.15 0.80
N GLY A 74 7.82 0.25 1.07
CA GLY A 74 8.40 1.15 2.04
C GLY A 74 8.56 2.59 1.55
N ASP A 75 9.30 3.36 2.32
CA ASP A 75 9.57 4.78 2.18
C ASP A 75 10.33 5.10 0.90
N ARG A 76 10.02 6.22 0.28
CA ARG A 76 10.67 6.69 -0.95
C ARG A 76 11.65 7.84 -0.69
N THR A 77 11.50 8.62 0.37
CA THR A 77 12.12 9.93 0.53
C THR A 77 13.63 9.91 0.81
N GLY A 78 14.33 10.94 0.36
CA GLY A 78 15.71 11.24 0.77
C GLY A 78 16.81 10.39 0.14
N GLY A 79 16.54 9.50 -0.80
CA GLY A 79 17.54 8.64 -1.42
C GLY A 79 18.29 9.31 -2.59
N ALA A 80 19.54 8.93 -2.83
CA ALA A 80 20.37 9.47 -3.92
C ALA A 80 19.80 9.17 -5.31
N ASN A 81 19.13 8.01 -5.50
CA ASN A 81 18.53 7.56 -6.76
C ASN A 81 17.05 7.23 -6.58
N VAL A 82 16.35 8.04 -5.81
CA VAL A 82 14.98 7.80 -5.40
C VAL A 82 14.02 7.53 -6.56
N GLU A 83 14.08 8.34 -7.63
CA GLU A 83 13.18 8.17 -8.77
C GLU A 83 13.40 6.85 -9.51
N GLU A 84 14.64 6.50 -9.80
CA GLU A 84 14.98 5.29 -10.53
C GLU A 84 14.65 4.04 -9.70
N THR A 85 14.94 4.05 -8.39
CA THR A 85 14.63 2.94 -7.49
C THR A 85 13.13 2.76 -7.34
N PHE A 86 12.38 3.83 -7.13
CA PHE A 86 10.92 3.75 -7.00
C PHE A 86 10.24 3.36 -8.30
N LYS A 87 10.71 3.87 -9.44
CA LYS A 87 10.24 3.47 -10.77
C LYS A 87 10.51 2.01 -11.07
N LEU A 88 11.69 1.49 -10.67
CA LEU A 88 12.00 0.07 -10.75
C LEU A 88 11.00 -0.75 -9.93
N ALA A 89 10.69 -0.33 -8.70
CA ALA A 89 9.70 -0.99 -7.87
C ALA A 89 8.32 -1.05 -8.55
N MET A 90 7.84 0.06 -9.17
CA MET A 90 6.58 0.08 -9.91
C MET A 90 6.58 -0.93 -11.06
N GLY A 91 7.68 -1.00 -11.82
CA GLY A 91 7.85 -1.97 -12.91
C GLY A 91 7.80 -3.41 -12.42
N GLN A 92 8.47 -3.72 -11.32
CA GLN A 92 8.49 -5.06 -10.72
C GLN A 92 7.14 -5.45 -10.13
N ILE A 93 6.44 -4.53 -9.50
CA ILE A 93 5.07 -4.75 -8.99
C ILE A 93 4.14 -5.12 -10.15
N ASN A 94 4.24 -4.43 -11.29
CA ASN A 94 3.46 -4.78 -12.48
C ASN A 94 3.81 -6.17 -13.04
N LEU A 95 5.04 -6.66 -12.90
CA LEU A 95 5.38 -8.05 -13.27
C LEU A 95 4.74 -9.08 -12.33
N LEU A 96 4.59 -8.75 -11.06
CA LEU A 96 4.02 -9.62 -10.04
C LEU A 96 2.49 -9.68 -10.06
N GLN A 97 1.81 -8.65 -10.61
CA GLN A 97 0.35 -8.57 -10.74
C GLN A 97 -0.39 -8.82 -9.40
N PRO A 98 -0.07 -8.10 -8.31
CA PRO A 98 -0.86 -8.17 -7.08
C PRO A 98 -2.26 -7.59 -7.29
N GLU A 99 -3.19 -7.88 -6.40
CA GLU A 99 -4.54 -7.33 -6.45
C GLU A 99 -4.56 -5.85 -6.06
N PHE A 100 -3.63 -5.41 -5.22
CA PHE A 100 -3.39 -4.00 -4.87
C PHE A 100 -2.00 -3.82 -4.24
N VAL A 101 -1.62 -2.56 -4.07
CA VAL A 101 -0.40 -2.13 -3.37
C VAL A 101 -0.81 -1.24 -2.21
N ILE A 102 -0.08 -1.30 -1.10
CA ILE A 102 -0.22 -0.37 0.03
C ILE A 102 1.17 0.08 0.48
N ASN A 103 1.35 1.37 0.78
CA ASN A 103 2.59 1.89 1.31
C ASN A 103 2.54 2.11 2.84
N VAL A 104 3.67 2.47 3.42
CA VAL A 104 3.81 2.78 4.85
C VAL A 104 4.15 4.26 5.12
N GLY A 105 3.94 5.14 4.15
CA GLY A 105 4.20 6.58 4.28
C GLY A 105 5.44 7.05 3.53
N ASP A 106 5.73 8.34 3.66
CA ASP A 106 6.91 9.03 3.15
C ASP A 106 7.16 8.87 1.65
N ILE A 107 6.17 9.28 0.86
CA ILE A 107 6.20 9.19 -0.60
C ILE A 107 6.73 10.46 -1.25
N ILE A 108 6.49 11.64 -0.67
CA ILE A 108 7.03 12.93 -1.14
C ILE A 108 8.12 13.44 -0.21
N GLU A 109 8.98 14.35 -0.69
CA GLU A 109 9.99 15.00 0.16
C GLU A 109 9.33 15.93 1.20
N GLY A 110 8.26 16.60 0.84
CA GLY A 110 7.42 17.37 1.73
C GLY A 110 8.10 18.55 2.41
N TYR A 111 7.71 18.86 3.64
CA TYR A 111 8.22 19.93 4.49
C TYR A 111 8.09 21.36 3.93
N SER A 112 7.54 21.54 2.73
CA SER A 112 7.23 22.85 2.18
C SER A 112 6.01 23.45 2.88
N ASP A 113 6.02 24.77 3.10
CA ASP A 113 4.86 25.56 3.51
C ASP A 113 4.08 26.12 2.32
N GLN A 114 4.53 25.82 1.07
CA GLN A 114 3.93 26.29 -0.16
C GLN A 114 3.06 25.21 -0.79
N LYS A 115 1.74 25.39 -0.78
CA LYS A 115 0.79 24.42 -1.38
C LYS A 115 1.13 24.05 -2.83
N ALA A 116 1.58 25.03 -3.63
CA ALA A 116 1.92 24.78 -5.03
C ALA A 116 3.08 23.78 -5.20
N GLU A 117 4.08 23.83 -4.33
CA GLU A 117 5.22 22.92 -4.33
C GLU A 117 4.76 21.52 -3.93
N LEU A 118 4.02 21.41 -2.83
CA LEU A 118 3.47 20.12 -2.36
C LEU A 118 2.55 19.47 -3.41
N HIS A 119 1.71 20.27 -4.08
CA HIS A 119 0.91 19.75 -5.20
C HIS A 119 1.78 19.27 -6.35
N ALA A 120 2.88 19.97 -6.68
CA ALA A 120 3.79 19.56 -7.74
C ALA A 120 4.53 18.24 -7.41
N GLU A 121 4.96 18.06 -6.15
CA GLU A 121 5.56 16.82 -5.69
C GLU A 121 4.57 15.66 -5.81
N TRP A 122 3.33 15.83 -5.32
CA TRP A 122 2.27 14.83 -5.46
C TRP A 122 1.92 14.54 -6.92
N ASP A 123 1.91 15.53 -7.81
CA ASP A 123 1.67 15.34 -9.23
C ASP A 123 2.79 14.52 -9.90
N GLY A 124 4.03 14.69 -9.44
CA GLY A 124 5.17 13.86 -9.84
C GLY A 124 4.98 12.41 -9.43
N ILE A 125 4.62 12.17 -8.18
CA ILE A 125 4.35 10.84 -7.64
C ILE A 125 3.15 10.19 -8.32
N ASP A 126 2.05 10.91 -8.50
CA ASP A 126 0.85 10.36 -9.15
C ASP A 126 1.14 9.89 -10.59
N LYS A 127 2.08 10.52 -11.30
CA LYS A 127 2.54 10.03 -12.62
C LYS A 127 3.23 8.65 -12.52
N LEU A 128 4.04 8.43 -11.48
CA LEU A 128 4.69 7.14 -11.24
C LEU A 128 3.67 6.09 -10.81
N LEU A 129 2.79 6.42 -9.86
CA LEU A 129 1.75 5.51 -9.36
C LEU A 129 0.74 5.13 -10.45
N ASN A 130 0.44 6.03 -11.39
CA ASN A 130 -0.43 5.76 -12.53
C ASN A 130 0.17 4.76 -13.54
N THR A 131 1.44 4.36 -13.39
CA THR A 131 2.00 3.25 -14.17
C THR A 131 1.62 1.87 -13.60
N LEU A 132 1.12 1.80 -12.37
CA LEU A 132 0.61 0.58 -11.78
C LEU A 132 -0.72 0.16 -12.44
N GLU A 133 -0.88 -1.14 -12.63
CA GLU A 133 -2.09 -1.73 -13.22
C GLU A 133 -3.16 -2.08 -12.17
N MET A 134 -2.88 -1.83 -10.88
CA MET A 134 -3.75 -2.14 -9.75
C MET A 134 -3.87 -0.95 -8.79
N PRO A 135 -4.87 -0.93 -7.88
CA PRO A 135 -5.04 0.12 -6.89
C PRO A 135 -3.82 0.29 -5.97
N PHE A 136 -3.53 1.53 -5.61
CA PHE A 136 -2.52 1.90 -4.62
C PHE A 136 -3.18 2.61 -3.43
N PHE A 137 -2.98 2.08 -2.23
CA PHE A 137 -3.49 2.63 -0.97
C PHE A 137 -2.38 3.41 -0.26
N ARG A 138 -2.71 4.62 0.20
CA ARG A 138 -1.74 5.55 0.80
C ARG A 138 -1.83 5.53 2.31
N THR A 139 -0.69 5.39 2.98
CA THR A 139 -0.51 5.70 4.41
C THR A 139 0.23 7.03 4.49
N PRO A 140 -0.19 8.00 5.32
CA PRO A 140 0.58 9.23 5.50
C PRO A 140 1.81 8.98 6.36
N GLY A 141 2.92 9.63 6.01
CA GLY A 141 4.13 9.70 6.82
C GLY A 141 4.49 11.14 7.21
N ASN A 142 5.54 11.31 7.99
CA ASN A 142 5.93 12.62 8.49
C ASN A 142 6.40 13.58 7.38
N HIS A 143 6.90 13.08 6.26
CA HIS A 143 7.16 13.89 5.07
C HIS A 143 5.87 14.33 4.37
N ASP A 144 4.92 13.43 4.26
CA ASP A 144 3.67 13.65 3.52
C ASP A 144 2.76 14.70 4.15
N ILE A 145 2.76 14.78 5.50
CA ILE A 145 1.88 15.65 6.29
C ILE A 145 2.63 16.44 7.38
N ALA A 146 3.88 16.84 7.08
CA ALA A 146 4.85 17.45 7.98
C ALA A 146 4.35 18.70 8.75
N ASN A 147 3.45 19.46 8.17
CA ASN A 147 2.94 20.73 8.71
C ASN A 147 1.48 20.92 8.32
N LYS A 148 0.86 22.01 8.80
CA LYS A 148 -0.56 22.30 8.50
C LYS A 148 -0.84 22.44 7.01
N THR A 149 0.06 23.03 6.25
CA THR A 149 -0.09 23.20 4.80
C THR A 149 -0.08 21.83 4.10
N ALA A 150 0.86 20.96 4.47
CA ALA A 150 0.93 19.61 3.95
C ALA A 150 -0.32 18.76 4.33
N GLN A 151 -0.81 18.89 5.57
CA GLN A 151 -2.07 18.25 6.01
C GLN A 151 -3.27 18.76 5.23
N GLU A 152 -3.34 20.06 4.90
CA GLU A 152 -4.41 20.60 4.06
C GLU A 152 -4.34 20.04 2.65
N VAL A 153 -3.15 20.01 2.03
CA VAL A 153 -2.93 19.43 0.68
C VAL A 153 -3.30 17.94 0.67
N TRP A 154 -2.92 17.18 1.70
CA TRP A 154 -3.34 15.79 1.82
C TRP A 154 -4.87 15.66 1.83
N ARG A 155 -5.56 16.46 2.68
CA ARG A 155 -7.03 16.42 2.77
C ARG A 155 -7.72 16.83 1.48
N GLU A 156 -7.15 17.80 0.76
CA GLU A 156 -7.66 18.23 -0.54
C GLU A 156 -7.54 17.14 -1.61
N ARG A 157 -6.46 16.36 -1.60
CA ARG A 157 -6.16 15.34 -2.62
C ARG A 157 -6.73 13.96 -2.27
N PHE A 158 -6.59 13.55 -1.02
CA PHE A 158 -6.81 12.15 -0.61
C PHE A 158 -7.85 12.00 0.50
N GLY A 159 -8.29 13.07 1.13
CA GLY A 159 -9.30 13.03 2.19
C GLY A 159 -8.72 12.69 3.56
N ALA A 160 -9.22 11.63 4.18
CA ALA A 160 -8.82 11.25 5.53
C ALA A 160 -7.37 10.76 5.60
N THR A 161 -6.68 11.05 6.72
CA THR A 161 -5.33 10.56 7.00
C THR A 161 -5.34 9.17 7.64
N TYR A 162 -6.47 8.75 8.22
CA TYR A 162 -6.69 7.38 8.68
C TYR A 162 -8.01 6.85 8.14
N TYR A 163 -8.03 5.59 7.75
CA TYR A 163 -9.18 4.94 7.12
C TYR A 163 -9.07 3.41 7.19
N SER A 164 -10.10 2.70 6.78
CA SER A 164 -10.09 1.25 6.70
C SER A 164 -10.89 0.74 5.51
N PHE A 165 -10.56 -0.45 5.07
CA PHE A 165 -11.34 -1.20 4.11
C PHE A 165 -11.28 -2.70 4.41
N VAL A 166 -12.22 -3.45 3.89
CA VAL A 166 -12.23 -4.92 3.98
C VAL A 166 -12.08 -5.51 2.60
N TYR A 167 -11.17 -6.46 2.44
CA TYR A 167 -11.00 -7.20 1.22
C TYR A 167 -10.92 -8.71 1.51
N LYS A 168 -11.81 -9.50 0.92
CA LYS A 168 -11.91 -10.97 1.12
C LYS A 168 -11.80 -11.40 2.59
N ASP A 169 -12.61 -10.81 3.44
CA ASP A 169 -12.68 -11.04 4.90
C ASP A 169 -11.39 -10.69 5.67
N VAL A 170 -10.57 -9.81 5.14
CA VAL A 170 -9.40 -9.24 5.82
C VAL A 170 -9.63 -7.74 5.99
N LEU A 171 -9.47 -7.24 7.21
CA LEU A 171 -9.55 -5.83 7.55
C LEU A 171 -8.17 -5.19 7.36
N PHE A 172 -8.13 -4.09 6.63
CA PHE A 172 -6.97 -3.21 6.47
C PHE A 172 -7.28 -1.88 7.14
N MET A 173 -6.46 -1.49 8.09
CA MET A 173 -6.57 -0.23 8.80
C MET A 173 -5.31 0.59 8.55
N VAL A 174 -5.46 1.79 8.01
CA VAL A 174 -4.40 2.79 7.97
C VAL A 174 -4.59 3.72 9.14
N LEU A 175 -3.57 3.84 9.96
CA LEU A 175 -3.51 4.72 11.13
C LEU A 175 -2.61 5.91 10.82
N ASP A 176 -2.96 7.06 11.35
CA ASP A 176 -2.14 8.27 11.25
C ASP A 176 -1.27 8.40 12.50
N SER A 177 0.00 8.02 12.39
CA SER A 177 0.98 8.14 13.47
C SER A 177 1.41 9.58 13.73
N GLU A 178 1.11 10.50 12.78
CA GLU A 178 1.43 11.92 12.84
C GLU A 178 0.29 12.79 13.43
N ASP A 179 -0.89 12.18 13.73
CA ASP A 179 -2.07 12.89 14.26
C ASP A 179 -1.88 13.42 15.69
N GLY A 180 -0.81 13.00 16.36
CA GLY A 180 -0.43 13.47 17.69
C GLY A 180 0.07 14.92 17.69
N SER A 181 0.14 15.51 18.91
CA SER A 181 0.70 16.86 19.07
C SER A 181 2.22 16.83 18.93
N ARG A 182 2.70 17.10 17.72
CA ARG A 182 4.12 17.32 17.44
C ARG A 182 4.40 18.78 17.14
N PRO A 183 5.57 19.32 17.51
CA PRO A 183 5.98 20.63 17.05
C PRO A 183 6.12 20.61 15.52
N GLU A 184 5.67 21.67 14.87
CA GLU A 184 5.95 21.84 13.43
C GLU A 184 7.47 21.90 13.22
N PRO A 185 7.98 21.24 12.15
CA PRO A 185 9.39 21.32 11.82
C PRO A 185 9.80 22.77 11.53
N PRO A 186 11.05 23.16 11.85
CA PRO A 186 11.52 24.52 11.58
C PRO A 186 11.50 24.78 10.06
N PRO A 187 11.26 26.05 9.63
CA PRO A 187 11.15 26.40 8.20
C PRO A 187 12.38 26.00 7.36
N GLU A 188 13.56 25.98 7.96
CA GLU A 188 14.80 25.58 7.30
C GLU A 188 14.93 24.06 7.09
N MET A 189 14.01 23.25 7.60
CA MET A 189 14.08 21.79 7.47
C MET A 189 14.05 21.36 6.00
N LYS A 190 13.20 21.98 5.18
CA LYS A 190 13.15 21.74 3.73
C LYS A 190 14.50 21.93 3.05
N ASP A 191 15.16 23.07 3.34
CA ASP A 191 16.46 23.38 2.73
C ASP A 191 17.55 22.40 3.18
N LYS A 192 17.51 21.98 4.44
CA LYS A 192 18.43 20.99 4.97
C LYS A 192 18.23 19.61 4.32
N ILE A 193 16.98 19.19 4.10
CA ILE A 193 16.66 17.93 3.40
C ILE A 193 17.15 18.02 1.95
N ALA A 194 16.87 19.11 1.24
CA ALA A 194 17.33 19.31 -0.13
C ALA A 194 18.85 19.29 -0.25
N GLU A 195 19.57 19.93 0.68
CA GLU A 195 21.04 19.90 0.75
C GLU A 195 21.56 18.48 1.02
N TYR A 196 20.96 17.75 1.95
CA TYR A 196 21.31 16.38 2.24
C TYR A 196 21.15 15.48 0.99
N ASN A 197 20.00 15.56 0.32
CA ASN A 197 19.72 14.77 -0.89
C ASN A 197 20.73 15.07 -2.00
N ARG A 198 21.08 16.33 -2.22
CA ARG A 198 22.10 16.75 -3.18
C ARG A 198 23.48 16.17 -2.82
N LEU A 199 23.87 16.25 -1.56
CA LEU A 199 25.16 15.77 -1.08
C LEU A 199 25.33 14.26 -1.20
N GLN A 200 24.27 13.47 -1.15
CA GLN A 200 24.37 12.01 -1.30
C GLN A 200 25.01 11.61 -2.65
N THR A 201 24.81 12.41 -3.69
CA THR A 201 25.41 12.17 -5.02
C THR A 201 26.71 12.93 -5.21
N GLU A 202 26.78 14.20 -4.75
CA GLU A 202 27.91 15.07 -5.00
C GLU A 202 29.08 14.89 -4.03
N ASP A 203 28.78 14.60 -2.75
CA ASP A 203 29.77 14.42 -1.67
C ASP A 203 29.20 13.49 -0.58
N PRO A 204 29.22 12.16 -0.81
CA PRO A 204 28.65 11.18 0.12
C PRO A 204 29.21 11.27 1.54
N GLU A 205 30.52 11.62 1.71
CA GLU A 205 31.12 11.74 3.03
C GLU A 205 30.56 12.95 3.80
N LYS A 206 30.30 14.06 3.09
CA LYS A 206 29.66 15.23 3.67
C LYS A 206 28.18 14.95 4.00
N ALA A 207 27.47 14.22 3.14
CA ALA A 207 26.11 13.77 3.42
C ALA A 207 26.06 12.92 4.70
N LYS A 208 26.96 11.95 4.83
CA LYS A 208 27.08 11.10 6.01
C LYS A 208 27.38 11.93 7.28
N SER A 209 28.29 12.91 7.17
CA SER A 209 28.61 13.80 8.28
C SER A 209 27.42 14.70 8.67
N MET A 210 26.65 15.16 7.71
CA MET A 210 25.43 15.96 7.92
C MET A 210 24.36 15.13 8.62
N LEU A 211 24.11 13.91 8.16
CA LEU A 211 23.18 12.97 8.81
C LEU A 211 23.59 12.67 10.24
N ALA A 212 24.88 12.36 10.48
CA ALA A 212 25.41 12.13 11.82
C ALA A 212 25.22 13.36 12.74
N GLY A 213 25.38 14.57 12.18
CA GLY A 213 25.08 15.81 12.88
C GLY A 213 23.61 15.92 13.29
N PHE A 214 22.69 15.60 12.39
CA PHE A 214 21.26 15.56 12.71
C PHE A 214 20.94 14.55 13.80
N MET A 215 21.46 13.33 13.66
CA MET A 215 21.22 12.23 14.60
C MET A 215 21.91 12.45 15.97
N SER A 216 22.75 13.47 16.11
CA SER A 216 23.38 13.88 17.37
C SER A 216 22.76 15.15 17.98
N ASP A 217 21.86 15.83 17.29
CA ASP A 217 21.17 17.02 17.79
C ASP A 217 20.16 16.63 18.87
N GLU A 218 20.30 17.22 20.08
CA GLU A 218 19.43 16.90 21.22
C GLU A 218 17.93 17.15 20.94
N ALA A 219 17.60 18.17 20.13
CA ALA A 219 16.21 18.46 19.78
C ALA A 219 15.65 17.43 18.81
N VAL A 220 16.46 16.97 17.87
CA VAL A 220 16.11 15.90 16.92
C VAL A 220 15.92 14.58 17.69
N ILE A 221 16.89 14.20 18.54
CA ILE A 221 16.80 13.00 19.39
C ILE A 221 15.56 13.05 20.27
N ALA A 222 15.28 14.18 20.92
CA ALA A 222 14.09 14.35 21.75
C ALA A 222 12.80 14.27 20.94
N GLY A 223 12.81 14.70 19.68
CA GLY A 223 11.68 14.54 18.75
C GLY A 223 11.44 13.09 18.37
N LEU A 224 12.49 12.41 17.91
CA LEU A 224 12.45 10.99 17.49
C LEU A 224 12.16 10.04 18.66
N SER A 225 12.52 10.43 19.90
CA SER A 225 12.27 9.62 21.11
C SER A 225 10.86 9.77 21.68
N LYS A 226 10.02 10.65 21.10
CA LYS A 226 8.62 10.76 21.57
C LYS A 226 7.81 9.56 21.13
N PRO A 227 7.05 8.95 22.05
CA PRO A 227 6.14 7.88 21.66
C PRO A 227 5.06 8.43 20.71
N VAL A 228 4.64 7.58 19.79
CA VAL A 228 3.50 7.86 18.89
C VAL A 228 2.23 7.91 19.73
N GLU A 229 1.51 9.02 19.67
CA GLU A 229 0.24 9.22 20.38
C GLU A 229 -0.92 9.23 19.39
N PHE A 230 -1.97 8.49 19.72
CA PHE A 230 -3.21 8.48 18.97
C PHE A 230 -4.28 9.30 19.70
N PRO A 231 -4.73 10.45 19.14
CA PRO A 231 -5.76 11.29 19.78
C PRO A 231 -7.08 10.55 19.98
N GLU A 232 -7.87 11.00 20.94
CA GLU A 232 -9.14 10.36 21.30
C GLU A 232 -10.10 10.16 20.14
N LYS A 233 -10.11 11.10 19.18
CA LYS A 233 -10.92 10.99 17.97
C LYS A 233 -10.53 9.77 17.14
N GLN A 234 -9.23 9.57 16.89
CA GLN A 234 -8.72 8.41 16.16
C GLN A 234 -8.92 7.13 16.97
N MET A 235 -8.65 7.16 18.28
CA MET A 235 -8.91 6.03 19.17
C MET A 235 -10.37 5.58 19.19
N THR A 236 -11.30 6.53 19.19
CA THR A 236 -12.74 6.22 19.10
C THR A 236 -13.08 5.54 17.77
N TRP A 237 -12.52 6.03 16.66
CA TRP A 237 -12.68 5.42 15.36
C TRP A 237 -12.07 4.01 15.30
N ILE A 238 -10.85 3.82 15.85
CA ILE A 238 -10.20 2.50 15.92
C ILE A 238 -11.08 1.51 16.67
N LYS A 239 -11.55 1.85 17.88
CA LYS A 239 -12.44 1.01 18.68
C LYS A 239 -13.70 0.62 17.91
N LYS A 240 -14.33 1.60 17.26
CA LYS A 240 -15.54 1.35 16.47
C LYS A 240 -15.25 0.44 15.28
N THR A 241 -14.19 0.71 14.53
CA THR A 241 -13.84 -0.07 13.34
C THR A 241 -13.55 -1.54 13.71
N LEU A 242 -12.79 -1.78 14.77
CA LEU A 242 -12.49 -3.13 15.24
C LEU A 242 -13.76 -3.86 15.72
N ALA A 243 -14.68 -3.16 16.37
CA ALA A 243 -15.96 -3.74 16.79
C ALA A 243 -16.89 -4.06 15.62
N ASP A 244 -16.99 -3.15 14.64
CA ASP A 244 -17.80 -3.34 13.42
C ASP A 244 -17.31 -4.51 12.55
N HIS A 245 -16.03 -4.88 12.66
CA HIS A 245 -15.39 -5.95 11.90
C HIS A 245 -14.80 -7.05 12.80
N ALA A 246 -15.59 -7.50 13.80
CA ALA A 246 -15.14 -8.52 14.74
C ALA A 246 -14.88 -9.88 14.10
N ASP A 247 -15.59 -10.21 13.02
CA ASP A 247 -15.61 -11.54 12.40
C ASP A 247 -14.61 -11.71 11.24
N VAL A 248 -13.77 -10.71 10.96
CA VAL A 248 -12.75 -10.85 9.89
C VAL A 248 -11.68 -11.87 10.29
N ARG A 249 -11.14 -12.57 9.31
CA ARG A 249 -10.12 -13.63 9.52
C ARG A 249 -8.71 -13.11 9.81
N TRP A 250 -8.43 -11.83 9.53
CA TRP A 250 -7.15 -11.16 9.79
C TRP A 250 -7.33 -9.66 9.83
N THR A 251 -6.45 -8.96 10.54
CA THR A 251 -6.40 -7.50 10.55
C THR A 251 -4.97 -7.03 10.30
N PHE A 252 -4.75 -6.25 9.24
CA PHE A 252 -3.51 -5.52 9.03
C PHE A 252 -3.67 -4.09 9.51
N LEU A 253 -2.68 -3.59 10.25
CA LEU A 253 -2.61 -2.19 10.70
C LEU A 253 -1.35 -1.56 10.12
N PHE A 254 -1.54 -0.54 9.28
CA PHE A 254 -0.48 0.23 8.65
C PHE A 254 -0.37 1.58 9.34
N LEU A 255 0.83 1.96 9.70
CA LEU A 255 1.17 3.26 10.25
C LEU A 255 2.57 3.62 9.74
N HIS A 256 2.94 4.90 9.83
CA HIS A 256 4.27 5.27 9.34
C HIS A 256 5.34 4.98 10.39
N GLU A 257 5.19 5.50 11.60
CA GLU A 257 6.18 5.28 12.65
C GLU A 257 5.90 3.98 13.41
N PRO A 258 6.92 3.14 13.68
CA PRO A 258 6.78 1.88 14.41
C PRO A 258 6.50 2.14 15.90
N ALA A 259 5.21 2.38 16.23
CA ALA A 259 4.78 2.75 17.57
C ALA A 259 5.09 1.71 18.66
N TRP A 260 5.45 0.50 18.30
CA TRP A 260 5.85 -0.56 19.23
C TRP A 260 7.27 -0.41 19.77
N GLU A 261 8.14 0.37 19.09
CA GLU A 261 9.50 0.64 19.56
C GLU A 261 9.51 1.46 20.86
N ASN A 262 8.57 2.40 20.98
CA ASN A 262 8.38 3.23 22.16
C ASN A 262 6.87 3.40 22.44
N PRO A 263 6.19 2.39 22.99
CA PRO A 263 4.74 2.34 23.03
C PRO A 263 4.13 3.32 24.04
N SER A 264 3.34 4.27 23.54
CA SER A 264 2.50 5.15 24.34
C SER A 264 1.34 4.41 25.01
N GLU A 265 0.63 5.09 25.93
CA GLU A 265 -0.57 4.52 26.54
C GLU A 265 -1.70 4.32 25.51
N SER A 266 -1.82 5.21 24.52
CA SER A 266 -2.78 5.05 23.43
C SER A 266 -2.44 3.85 22.53
N PHE A 267 -1.17 3.61 22.23
CA PHE A 267 -0.76 2.43 21.46
C PHE A 267 -0.95 1.12 22.26
N LYS A 268 -0.58 1.09 23.54
CA LYS A 268 -0.88 -0.06 24.43
C LYS A 268 -2.37 -0.38 24.49
N ALA A 269 -3.22 0.66 24.48
CA ALA A 269 -4.66 0.46 24.40
C ALA A 269 -5.09 -0.18 23.07
N ILE A 270 -4.46 0.18 21.93
CA ILE A 270 -4.71 -0.47 20.63
C ILE A 270 -4.30 -1.94 20.70
N GLN A 271 -3.09 -2.25 21.20
CA GLN A 271 -2.64 -3.63 21.39
C GLN A 271 -3.62 -4.43 22.25
N GLY A 272 -4.14 -3.82 23.34
CA GLY A 272 -5.16 -4.43 24.20
C GLY A 272 -6.46 -4.77 23.48
N LEU A 273 -6.90 -3.94 22.51
CA LEU A 273 -8.09 -4.21 21.67
C LEU A 273 -7.86 -5.36 20.67
N LEU A 274 -6.62 -5.63 20.32
CA LEU A 274 -6.22 -6.62 19.32
C LEU A 274 -5.80 -7.95 19.93
N LYS A 275 -5.68 -8.04 21.24
CA LYS A 275 -5.10 -9.17 21.98
C LYS A 275 -5.62 -10.56 21.54
N ASP A 276 -6.92 -10.67 21.27
CA ASP A 276 -7.58 -11.93 20.93
C ASP A 276 -7.92 -11.98 19.40
N ARG A 277 -7.20 -11.22 18.59
CA ARG A 277 -7.45 -11.09 17.15
C ARG A 277 -6.18 -11.35 16.37
N ASP A 278 -6.25 -12.19 15.35
CA ASP A 278 -5.14 -12.39 14.40
C ASP A 278 -4.84 -11.09 13.67
N HIS A 279 -3.62 -10.56 13.84
CA HIS A 279 -3.23 -9.28 13.27
C HIS A 279 -1.74 -9.18 12.98
N THR A 280 -1.40 -8.20 12.16
CA THR A 280 -0.03 -7.80 11.82
C THR A 280 0.05 -6.27 11.79
N PHE A 281 1.04 -5.69 12.45
CA PHE A 281 1.42 -4.29 12.29
C PHE A 281 2.51 -4.14 11.25
N VAL A 282 2.41 -3.09 10.42
CA VAL A 282 3.42 -2.76 9.42
C VAL A 282 3.69 -1.26 9.45
N ALA A 283 4.96 -0.88 9.55
CA ALA A 283 5.40 0.51 9.57
C ALA A 283 6.61 0.74 8.63
N GLY A 284 7.03 1.99 8.49
CA GLY A 284 8.21 2.44 7.76
C GLY A 284 9.12 3.29 8.64
N HIS A 285 9.44 4.52 8.19
CA HIS A 285 10.11 5.57 8.94
C HIS A 285 11.60 5.34 9.24
N LEU A 286 11.97 4.13 9.68
CA LEU A 286 13.36 3.84 10.08
C LEU A 286 14.28 3.59 8.89
N HIS A 287 13.74 3.46 7.68
CA HIS A 287 14.47 3.14 6.45
C HIS A 287 15.36 1.90 6.61
N TYR A 288 14.88 0.94 7.37
CA TYR A 288 15.59 -0.27 7.72
C TYR A 288 14.59 -1.40 7.95
N TYR A 289 14.78 -2.54 7.30
CA TYR A 289 13.91 -3.69 7.50
C TYR A 289 14.16 -4.33 8.86
N ASP A 290 13.11 -4.49 9.66
CA ASP A 290 13.15 -5.23 10.90
C ASP A 290 11.88 -6.04 11.13
N TYR A 291 11.97 -7.03 11.99
CA TYR A 291 10.88 -7.94 12.32
C TYR A 291 10.88 -8.27 13.80
N ASP A 292 9.76 -8.00 14.43
CA ASP A 292 9.49 -8.34 15.82
C ASP A 292 8.28 -9.26 15.94
N ASN A 293 8.35 -10.19 16.88
CA ASN A 293 7.19 -10.96 17.33
C ASN A 293 6.87 -10.56 18.76
N ILE A 294 5.82 -9.77 18.94
CA ILE A 294 5.37 -9.27 20.24
C ILE A 294 4.07 -9.98 20.61
N ASP A 295 4.08 -10.73 21.71
CA ASP A 295 2.94 -11.50 22.21
C ASP A 295 2.32 -12.47 21.17
N GLY A 296 3.14 -12.98 20.25
CA GLY A 296 2.71 -13.90 19.18
C GLY A 296 2.23 -13.23 17.91
N HIS A 297 2.26 -11.91 17.82
CA HIS A 297 1.85 -11.12 16.68
C HIS A 297 3.03 -10.46 15.97
N GLU A 298 2.98 -10.41 14.66
CA GLU A 298 4.05 -9.88 13.82
C GLU A 298 3.99 -8.35 13.74
N HIS A 299 5.13 -7.73 13.98
CA HIS A 299 5.38 -6.31 13.84
C HIS A 299 6.53 -6.13 12.86
N ILE A 300 6.29 -5.44 11.76
CA ILE A 300 7.21 -5.35 10.64
C ILE A 300 7.53 -3.89 10.35
N THR A 301 8.81 -3.55 10.44
CA THR A 301 9.32 -2.29 9.92
C THR A 301 9.84 -2.52 8.51
N MET A 302 9.25 -1.86 7.53
CA MET A 302 9.66 -1.96 6.14
C MET A 302 10.99 -1.24 5.92
N GLY A 303 11.90 -1.88 5.17
CA GLY A 303 13.01 -1.18 4.55
C GLY A 303 12.51 -0.28 3.41
N PRO A 304 13.35 0.62 2.91
CA PRO A 304 12.96 1.60 1.91
C PRO A 304 12.69 1.01 0.53
N ALA A 305 12.07 1.82 -0.32
CA ALA A 305 11.98 1.61 -1.76
C ALA A 305 12.50 2.87 -2.49
N GLY A 306 13.75 3.21 -2.19
CA GLY A 306 14.45 4.36 -2.73
C GLY A 306 14.83 5.41 -1.69
N ALA A 307 14.30 5.38 -0.48
CA ALA A 307 14.69 6.29 0.58
C ALA A 307 16.17 6.10 1.02
N SER A 308 16.72 7.12 1.65
CA SER A 308 18.07 7.04 2.22
C SER A 308 18.11 6.02 3.36
N PHE A 309 19.24 5.34 3.48
CA PHE A 309 19.46 4.45 4.61
C PHE A 309 19.94 5.22 5.85
N HIS A 310 19.34 4.97 7.00
CA HIS A 310 19.67 5.67 8.24
C HIS A 310 20.63 4.90 9.14
N GLN A 311 20.80 3.61 8.91
CA GLN A 311 21.69 2.75 9.71
C GLN A 311 22.36 1.67 8.86
N GLU A 312 23.40 1.06 9.40
CA GLU A 312 24.15 -0.02 8.76
C GLU A 312 23.60 -1.38 9.21
N GLY A 313 23.63 -2.38 8.34
CA GLY A 313 23.24 -3.74 8.72
C GLY A 313 22.43 -4.50 7.68
N PRO A 314 22.00 -5.72 7.98
CA PRO A 314 21.31 -6.60 7.02
C PRO A 314 19.89 -6.11 6.63
N GLY A 315 19.28 -5.25 7.43
CA GLY A 315 18.00 -4.61 7.09
C GLY A 315 18.11 -3.45 6.09
N ASN A 316 19.34 -3.13 5.68
CA ASN A 316 19.65 -2.05 4.74
C ASN A 316 19.41 -2.51 3.29
N VAL A 317 18.17 -2.63 2.89
CA VAL A 317 17.75 -3.20 1.61
C VAL A 317 16.57 -2.46 1.02
N ASP A 318 16.72 -2.00 -0.24
CA ASP A 318 15.58 -1.58 -1.04
C ASP A 318 14.77 -2.81 -1.44
N HIS A 319 13.50 -2.87 -1.00
CA HIS A 319 12.66 -4.03 -1.22
C HIS A 319 11.17 -3.69 -1.32
N ILE A 320 10.43 -4.67 -1.80
CA ILE A 320 8.98 -4.75 -1.64
C ILE A 320 8.65 -6.03 -0.85
N MET A 321 7.56 -6.04 -0.13
CA MET A 321 7.06 -7.25 0.52
C MET A 321 5.88 -7.81 -0.27
N TRP A 322 6.02 -9.04 -0.73
CA TRP A 322 4.95 -9.82 -1.33
C TRP A 322 4.18 -10.57 -0.25
N VAL A 323 2.90 -10.33 -0.15
CA VAL A 323 2.01 -11.00 0.80
C VAL A 323 1.03 -11.88 0.05
N THR A 324 1.01 -13.16 0.40
CA THR A 324 -0.06 -14.08 -0.01
C THR A 324 -0.95 -14.36 1.19
N MET A 325 -2.15 -13.79 1.19
CA MET A 325 -3.15 -14.09 2.21
C MET A 325 -3.79 -15.44 1.93
N THR A 326 -3.68 -16.36 2.88
CA THR A 326 -4.25 -17.71 2.81
C THR A 326 -5.34 -17.89 3.86
N ASP A 327 -6.00 -19.07 3.86
CA ASP A 327 -6.95 -19.41 4.93
C ASP A 327 -6.27 -19.60 6.30
N ASP A 328 -4.97 -19.90 6.30
CA ASP A 328 -4.15 -20.12 7.50
C ASP A 328 -3.36 -18.84 7.93
N GLY A 329 -3.71 -17.67 7.39
CA GLY A 329 -3.03 -16.41 7.64
C GLY A 329 -2.10 -15.96 6.49
N PRO A 330 -1.39 -14.82 6.64
CA PRO A 330 -0.50 -14.28 5.64
C PRO A 330 0.78 -15.11 5.51
N GLN A 331 1.28 -15.22 4.27
CA GLN A 331 2.61 -15.70 3.96
C GLN A 331 3.36 -14.51 3.33
N MET A 332 4.38 -14.02 3.99
CA MET A 332 5.08 -12.81 3.61
C MET A 332 6.52 -13.13 3.17
N GLY A 333 6.96 -12.48 2.12
CA GLY A 333 8.32 -12.63 1.61
C GLY A 333 8.85 -11.32 1.05
N ASN A 334 10.05 -10.93 1.45
CA ASN A 334 10.72 -9.77 0.92
C ASN A 334 11.35 -10.08 -0.43
N ILE A 335 11.17 -9.19 -1.39
CA ILE A 335 11.78 -9.24 -2.72
C ILE A 335 12.67 -8.00 -2.82
N ALA A 336 13.99 -8.19 -2.72
CA ALA A 336 14.94 -7.12 -2.94
C ALA A 336 14.78 -6.57 -4.36
N LEU A 337 14.76 -5.25 -4.51
CA LEU A 337 14.75 -4.61 -5.81
C LEU A 337 16.02 -5.02 -6.58
N LYS A 338 15.96 -5.07 -7.91
CA LYS A 338 16.97 -5.66 -8.81
C LYS A 338 17.05 -7.20 -8.78
N GLY A 339 16.36 -7.91 -7.85
CA GLY A 339 16.28 -9.37 -7.85
C GLY A 339 15.17 -9.95 -8.73
N LEU A 340 14.28 -9.13 -9.26
CA LEU A 340 13.16 -9.53 -10.14
C LEU A 340 13.34 -8.93 -11.52
N PHE A 341 13.22 -9.76 -12.55
CA PHE A 341 13.32 -9.35 -13.95
C PHE A 341 12.29 -10.09 -14.82
N ASP A 342 12.00 -9.56 -16.00
CA ASP A 342 10.99 -10.10 -16.90
C ASP A 342 11.50 -11.34 -17.67
N ARG A 343 10.61 -11.99 -18.46
CA ARG A 343 10.93 -13.19 -19.24
C ARG A 343 11.98 -12.98 -20.35
N LYS A 344 12.34 -11.73 -20.66
CA LYS A 344 13.37 -11.43 -21.67
C LYS A 344 14.78 -11.56 -21.11
N GLY A 345 14.93 -11.59 -19.78
CA GLY A 345 16.18 -11.71 -19.05
C GLY A 345 16.54 -10.43 -18.30
N LEU A 346 17.75 -10.40 -17.77
CA LEU A 346 18.27 -9.25 -17.03
C LEU A 346 18.36 -8.02 -17.92
N ASP A 347 17.99 -6.87 -17.37
CA ASP A 347 18.14 -5.58 -18.02
C ASP A 347 19.63 -5.17 -18.00
N PRO A 348 20.27 -4.98 -19.15
CA PRO A 348 21.69 -4.59 -19.21
C PRO A 348 21.99 -3.24 -18.54
N GLU A 349 21.02 -2.31 -18.48
CA GLU A 349 21.17 -1.02 -17.79
C GLU A 349 21.26 -1.17 -16.28
N LEU A 350 20.56 -2.19 -15.71
CA LEU A 350 20.53 -2.43 -14.27
C LEU A 350 21.59 -3.42 -13.81
N PHE A 351 21.92 -4.42 -14.61
CA PHE A 351 22.75 -5.56 -14.24
C PHE A 351 24.09 -5.61 -14.99
N GLY A 352 24.35 -4.61 -15.83
CA GLY A 352 25.50 -4.63 -16.74
C GLY A 352 25.30 -5.52 -17.96
N ALA A 353 26.09 -5.31 -19.00
CA ALA A 353 26.06 -6.14 -20.19
C ALA A 353 26.56 -7.56 -19.85
N TYR A 354 25.81 -8.59 -20.22
CA TYR A 354 26.19 -9.98 -20.08
C TYR A 354 25.86 -10.76 -21.35
N ASP A 355 26.71 -11.72 -21.69
CA ASP A 355 26.43 -12.62 -22.79
C ASP A 355 25.47 -13.74 -22.38
N ARG A 356 24.30 -13.77 -23.02
CA ARG A 356 23.28 -14.81 -22.81
C ARG A 356 23.76 -16.24 -23.09
N LYS A 357 24.91 -16.38 -23.75
CA LYS A 357 25.52 -17.68 -24.09
C LYS A 357 26.62 -18.12 -23.13
N GLY A 358 26.84 -17.39 -22.03
CA GLY A 358 27.78 -17.79 -20.97
C GLY A 358 29.25 -17.47 -21.29
N ALA A 359 29.53 -16.52 -22.20
CA ALA A 359 30.88 -15.95 -22.31
C ALA A 359 31.12 -14.91 -21.21
N GLU A 360 32.36 -14.83 -20.76
CA GLU A 360 32.80 -13.86 -19.76
C GLU A 360 32.46 -12.41 -20.18
N PRO A 361 32.22 -11.50 -19.21
CA PRO A 361 31.95 -10.10 -19.53
C PRO A 361 33.08 -9.55 -20.39
N ALA A 362 32.69 -8.82 -21.48
CA ALA A 362 33.70 -8.16 -22.31
C ALA A 362 34.53 -7.23 -21.42
N GLU A 363 35.84 -7.45 -21.36
CA GLU A 363 36.78 -6.50 -20.76
C GLU A 363 36.53 -5.13 -21.42
N GLU A 364 36.29 -4.10 -20.61
CA GLU A 364 36.27 -2.73 -21.08
C GLU A 364 37.58 -2.48 -21.81
N ALA A 365 37.48 -2.24 -23.13
CA ALA A 365 38.64 -1.84 -23.93
C ALA A 365 39.11 -0.50 -23.36
N GLU A 366 40.20 -0.52 -22.60
CA GLU A 366 40.96 0.69 -22.28
C GLU A 366 41.38 1.34 -23.58
N ASP A 367 40.73 2.47 -23.90
CA ASP A 367 41.18 3.36 -24.96
C ASP A 367 42.60 3.86 -24.62
N LYS A 368 43.55 3.39 -25.44
CA LYS A 368 44.91 3.93 -25.49
C LYS A 368 45.00 5.10 -26.43
#